data_e01261a9088233544a31c1150a770cc4
#
_entry.id   e01261a9088233544a31c1150a770cc4
#
_cell.length_a   1.000
_cell.length_b   1.000
_cell.length_c   1.000
_cell.angle_alpha   90.00
_cell.angle_beta   90.00
_cell.angle_gamma   90.00
#
_symmetry.space_group_name_H-M   'P 1'
#
loop_
_entity.id
_entity.type
_entity.pdbx_description
1 polymer ?
#
loop_
_entity_poly.entity_id
_entity_poly.type
_entity_poly.pdbx_seq_one_letter_code
_entity_poly.pdbx_strand_id
1 'polypeptide(L)'
;MDHLWLLTEERPKPSVVLQIIKMYCKDFDDRITLHNEIKILPHIKDGVFQFVYEVEGLKVSKADTIFIKTVSGNSSFLDFLLFKQERAPAEGRNSDHLIMAIEETKNSDDESRNTGVYQRGSKFVYITPYYQDVKLYMLYNDELEARESKKPSDTSVFGTNILLTLGVTIVGKDISKWFKPFKTLDELIEFKAGMRRPPAGNVPIAITKYSDRIEISGRLAKPAGAGNIGHDPNIGALSMISGCIRKLGWDKDIVVTLHGVTQEYVDRTKGKNKFLYICSLLGMRLDGIQMPENVTMPERYWHYEKHSEKMADILLHIQTIYHGMYCVYENHAGCERGYFRTKKGGLITLPKKDKNGVNLYLPDVVLYDEKTNVILLVEGKMLSTMDRGIAEIEDYDSIEQEYICPEYKGAEIIRCVSIFGGNCKRIPHEKVLFYLADDGHILINEKAPQCIRDAFAGTGVVISPCAFPQLM
;
A
#
# COMPACT_ATOMS: atom_id res chain seq x y z
N MET A 1 -15.85 23.78 9.05
CA MET A 1 -14.40 24.09 8.78
C MET A 1 -13.81 22.83 8.18
N ASP A 2 -12.86 22.99 7.22
CA ASP A 2 -12.29 21.81 6.58
C ASP A 2 -11.38 21.03 7.52
N HIS A 3 -11.37 19.73 7.36
CA HIS A 3 -10.42 18.80 7.97
C HIS A 3 -9.43 18.30 6.92
N LEU A 4 -8.29 17.83 7.36
CA LEU A 4 -7.39 17.02 6.52
C LEU A 4 -7.71 15.54 6.75
N TRP A 5 -7.96 14.84 5.66
CA TRP A 5 -8.26 13.41 5.66
C TRP A 5 -7.15 12.66 4.95
N LEU A 6 -6.36 11.91 5.70
CA LEU A 6 -5.32 11.04 5.15
C LEU A 6 -5.86 9.62 5.03
N LEU A 7 -6.03 9.16 3.79
CA LEU A 7 -6.39 7.78 3.50
C LEU A 7 -5.11 6.96 3.29
N THR A 8 -5.05 5.78 3.90
CA THR A 8 -3.92 4.85 3.79
C THR A 8 -4.37 3.40 3.92
N GLU A 9 -3.66 2.48 3.30
CA GLU A 9 -3.96 1.04 3.39
C GLU A 9 -3.19 0.33 4.51
N GLU A 10 -2.23 1.02 5.14
CA GLU A 10 -1.41 0.48 6.22
C GLU A 10 -1.61 1.26 7.51
N ARG A 11 -1.08 0.71 8.61
CA ARG A 11 -0.97 1.45 9.86
C ARG A 11 -0.08 2.69 9.66
N PRO A 12 -0.62 3.90 9.82
CA PRO A 12 0.17 5.10 9.63
C PRO A 12 1.17 5.29 10.79
N LYS A 13 2.44 5.56 10.46
CA LYS A 13 3.45 5.91 11.44
C LYS A 13 3.41 7.41 11.73
N PRO A 14 3.50 7.86 12.99
CA PRO A 14 3.50 9.28 13.34
C PRO A 14 4.54 10.11 12.57
N SER A 15 5.73 9.54 12.33
CA SER A 15 6.79 10.19 11.55
C SER A 15 6.42 10.42 10.08
N VAL A 16 5.75 9.46 9.47
CA VAL A 16 5.26 9.56 8.07
C VAL A 16 4.13 10.58 7.98
N VAL A 17 3.19 10.55 8.92
CA VAL A 17 2.12 11.57 9.00
C VAL A 17 2.72 12.96 9.12
N LEU A 18 3.69 13.16 10.02
CA LEU A 18 4.38 14.44 10.16
C LEU A 18 5.05 14.89 8.85
N GLN A 19 5.69 13.96 8.14
CA GLN A 19 6.36 14.25 6.88
C GLN A 19 5.33 14.67 5.81
N ILE A 20 4.22 13.96 5.68
CA ILE A 20 3.14 14.30 4.75
C ILE A 20 2.55 15.68 5.06
N ILE A 21 2.29 15.97 6.35
CA ILE A 21 1.75 17.27 6.74
C ILE A 21 2.77 18.41 6.53
N LYS A 22 4.07 18.17 6.70
CA LYS A 22 5.10 19.14 6.32
C LYS A 22 5.11 19.42 4.82
N MET A 23 4.94 18.40 3.98
CA MET A 23 4.82 18.55 2.53
C MET A 23 3.57 19.37 2.18
N TYR A 24 2.43 19.05 2.79
CA TYR A 24 1.19 19.82 2.65
C TYR A 24 1.40 21.30 3.01
N CYS A 25 1.96 21.59 4.19
CA CYS A 25 2.17 22.97 4.64
C CYS A 25 3.08 23.77 3.69
N LYS A 26 4.10 23.11 3.14
CA LYS A 26 4.99 23.74 2.15
C LYS A 26 4.25 24.10 0.85
N ASP A 27 3.40 23.20 0.34
CA ASP A 27 2.76 23.39 -0.97
C ASP A 27 1.52 24.29 -0.92
N PHE A 28 0.85 24.34 0.22
CA PHE A 28 -0.40 25.11 0.40
C PHE A 28 -0.26 26.32 1.30
N ASP A 29 0.99 26.73 1.56
CA ASP A 29 1.32 27.88 2.42
C ASP A 29 0.55 27.85 3.75
N ASP A 30 0.60 26.69 4.42
CA ASP A 30 0.01 26.49 5.73
C ASP A 30 1.08 26.41 6.82
N ARG A 31 0.69 26.55 8.08
CA ARG A 31 1.60 26.52 9.22
C ARG A 31 1.31 25.32 10.08
N ILE A 32 2.39 24.63 10.43
CA ILE A 32 2.35 23.47 11.33
C ILE A 32 2.66 23.93 12.77
N THR A 33 1.95 23.37 13.70
CA THR A 33 2.21 23.51 15.14
C THR A 33 2.32 22.13 15.76
N LEU A 34 3.45 21.88 16.43
CA LEU A 34 3.68 20.68 17.21
C LEU A 34 3.50 21.03 18.69
N HIS A 35 2.61 20.36 19.39
CA HIS A 35 2.36 20.59 20.80
C HIS A 35 3.01 19.55 21.70
N ASN A 36 3.00 18.28 21.29
CA ASN A 36 3.53 17.14 22.05
C ASN A 36 3.94 16.03 21.09
N GLU A 37 4.16 14.85 21.64
CA GLU A 37 4.30 13.63 20.85
C GLU A 37 3.07 13.43 19.96
N ILE A 38 3.30 13.08 18.70
CA ILE A 38 2.22 12.78 17.74
C ILE A 38 1.65 11.42 18.07
N LYS A 39 0.35 11.38 18.34
CA LYS A 39 -0.40 10.16 18.56
C LYS A 39 -1.50 10.03 17.51
N ILE A 40 -1.75 8.79 17.10
CA ILE A 40 -2.82 8.42 16.17
C ILE A 40 -3.78 7.57 16.97
N LEU A 41 -4.89 8.13 17.39
CA LEU A 41 -5.82 7.49 18.31
C LEU A 41 -7.09 7.03 17.60
N PRO A 42 -7.54 5.78 17.77
CA PRO A 42 -8.80 5.33 17.21
C PRO A 42 -9.98 6.08 17.84
N HIS A 43 -10.90 6.53 17.01
CA HIS A 43 -12.12 7.17 17.48
C HIS A 43 -13.15 6.10 17.85
N ILE A 44 -13.11 5.66 19.11
CA ILE A 44 -14.06 4.68 19.69
C ILE A 44 -15.04 5.41 20.59
N LYS A 45 -16.33 5.28 20.32
CA LYS A 45 -17.40 5.85 21.10
C LYS A 45 -18.36 4.75 21.55
N ASP A 46 -18.51 4.59 22.85
CA ASP A 46 -19.40 3.60 23.47
C ASP A 46 -19.19 2.17 22.91
N GLY A 47 -17.93 1.77 22.74
CA GLY A 47 -17.55 0.46 22.21
C GLY A 47 -17.67 0.31 20.69
N VAL A 48 -17.97 1.39 19.98
CA VAL A 48 -18.12 1.43 18.52
C VAL A 48 -17.01 2.24 17.89
N PHE A 49 -16.19 1.60 17.09
CA PHE A 49 -15.15 2.25 16.29
C PHE A 49 -15.79 2.98 15.09
N GLN A 50 -15.46 4.24 14.91
CA GLN A 50 -16.02 5.10 13.86
C GLN A 50 -15.27 4.99 12.52
N PHE A 51 -14.40 3.99 12.36
CA PHE A 51 -13.53 3.78 11.19
C PHE A 51 -12.62 4.97 10.85
N VAL A 52 -12.26 5.72 11.87
CA VAL A 52 -11.43 6.93 11.77
C VAL A 52 -10.48 6.99 12.95
N TYR A 53 -9.28 7.47 12.69
CA TYR A 53 -8.28 7.80 13.71
C TYR A 53 -8.07 9.31 13.71
N GLU A 54 -7.88 9.89 14.88
CA GLU A 54 -7.55 11.31 15.04
C GLU A 54 -6.05 11.47 15.35
N VAL A 55 -5.43 12.48 14.76
CA VAL A 55 -4.03 12.81 15.01
C VAL A 55 -3.94 13.86 16.09
N GLU A 56 -3.43 13.48 17.25
CA GLU A 56 -3.12 14.41 18.34
C GLU A 56 -1.66 14.87 18.30
N GLY A 57 -1.40 16.03 18.94
CA GLY A 57 -0.06 16.61 19.02
C GLY A 57 0.41 17.36 17.76
N LEU A 58 -0.33 17.30 16.68
CA LEU A 58 -0.04 17.94 15.39
C LEU A 58 -1.24 18.76 14.92
N LYS A 59 -1.03 20.06 14.64
CA LYS A 59 -2.07 20.94 14.09
C LYS A 59 -1.57 21.71 12.89
N VAL A 60 -2.51 22.13 12.04
CA VAL A 60 -2.27 23.05 10.92
C VAL A 60 -3.20 24.25 11.04
N SER A 61 -2.83 25.41 10.46
CA SER A 61 -3.61 26.63 10.67
C SER A 61 -4.84 26.75 9.75
N LYS A 62 -4.86 26.04 8.62
CA LYS A 62 -5.94 26.11 7.62
C LYS A 62 -6.86 24.88 7.63
N ALA A 63 -6.80 24.02 8.64
CA ALA A 63 -7.71 22.92 8.86
C ALA A 63 -7.88 22.65 10.36
N ASP A 64 -9.03 22.14 10.73
CA ASP A 64 -9.45 22.00 12.12
C ASP A 64 -8.78 20.78 12.78
N THR A 65 -8.88 19.65 12.11
CA THR A 65 -8.42 18.36 12.61
C THR A 65 -7.77 17.57 11.48
N ILE A 66 -6.80 16.73 11.83
CA ILE A 66 -6.19 15.77 10.91
C ILE A 66 -6.76 14.39 11.27
N PHE A 67 -7.51 13.83 10.34
CA PHE A 67 -8.05 12.48 10.45
C PHE A 67 -7.30 11.51 9.55
N ILE A 68 -7.20 10.27 10.00
CA ILE A 68 -6.68 9.16 9.21
C ILE A 68 -7.80 8.14 9.04
N LYS A 69 -7.97 7.67 7.82
CA LYS A 69 -8.91 6.62 7.47
C LYS A 69 -8.14 5.49 6.82
N THR A 70 -8.15 4.32 7.47
CA THR A 70 -7.58 3.13 6.87
C THR A 70 -8.57 2.58 5.84
N VAL A 71 -8.03 2.25 4.67
CA VAL A 71 -8.78 1.70 3.56
C VAL A 71 -8.02 0.49 3.05
N SER A 72 -8.70 -0.52 2.55
CA SER A 72 -7.96 -1.58 1.90
C SER A 72 -7.72 -1.23 0.45
N GLY A 73 -6.46 -1.27 0.05
CA GLY A 73 -6.09 -1.20 -1.34
C GLY A 73 -6.08 -2.59 -1.97
N ASN A 74 -6.68 -2.72 -3.14
CA ASN A 74 -6.08 -3.61 -4.10
C ASN A 74 -4.71 -3.02 -4.43
N SER A 75 -3.77 -3.87 -4.80
CA SER A 75 -2.42 -3.59 -5.27
C SER A 75 -2.20 -2.38 -6.21
N SER A 76 -3.18 -1.55 -6.38
CA SER A 76 -3.20 -0.38 -7.25
C SER A 76 -3.47 0.92 -6.52
N PHE A 77 -3.83 0.87 -5.26
CA PHE A 77 -4.06 2.05 -4.44
C PHE A 77 -2.73 2.76 -4.18
N LEU A 78 -2.73 4.08 -4.19
CA LEU A 78 -1.59 4.87 -3.71
C LEU A 78 -1.50 4.75 -2.19
N ASP A 79 -0.29 4.70 -1.65
CA ASP A 79 -0.09 4.45 -0.22
C ASP A 79 -0.78 5.51 0.66
N PHE A 80 -0.82 6.77 0.17
CA PHE A 80 -1.53 7.83 0.88
C PHE A 80 -2.26 8.76 -0.09
N LEU A 81 -3.51 9.12 0.26
CA LEU A 81 -4.29 10.15 -0.40
C LEU A 81 -4.69 11.21 0.65
N LEU A 82 -4.35 12.48 0.42
CA LEU A 82 -4.73 13.57 1.31
C LEU A 82 -5.84 14.41 0.70
N PHE A 83 -6.95 14.50 1.42
CA PHE A 83 -8.11 15.31 1.07
C PHE A 83 -8.24 16.48 2.04
N LYS A 84 -8.79 17.59 1.55
CA LYS A 84 -9.13 18.74 2.37
C LYS A 84 -10.60 19.09 2.18
N GLN A 85 -11.42 18.74 3.14
CA GLN A 85 -12.88 18.91 3.09
C GLN A 85 -13.51 18.69 4.46
N GLU A 86 -14.77 19.08 4.61
CA GLU A 86 -15.50 18.95 5.89
C GLU A 86 -15.84 17.49 6.20
N ARG A 87 -16.31 16.72 5.21
CA ARG A 87 -16.76 15.33 5.40
C ARG A 87 -15.69 14.33 5.04
N ALA A 88 -15.71 13.18 5.70
CA ALA A 88 -14.84 12.07 5.34
C ALA A 88 -15.00 11.69 3.86
N PRO A 89 -13.89 11.45 3.14
CA PRO A 89 -13.96 10.94 1.77
C PRO A 89 -14.71 9.62 1.70
N ALA A 90 -15.49 9.41 0.63
CA ALA A 90 -16.29 8.22 0.42
C ALA A 90 -16.10 7.64 -0.97
N GLU A 91 -16.09 6.30 -1.06
CA GLU A 91 -15.97 5.59 -2.33
C GLU A 91 -16.96 6.10 -3.38
N GLY A 92 -16.50 6.29 -4.62
CA GLY A 92 -17.32 6.72 -5.75
C GLY A 92 -17.79 8.17 -5.70
N ARG A 93 -17.34 8.97 -4.71
CA ARG A 93 -17.75 10.37 -4.63
C ARG A 93 -16.80 11.26 -5.44
N ASN A 94 -17.26 11.72 -6.60
CA ASN A 94 -16.47 12.60 -7.48
C ASN A 94 -16.30 14.04 -6.95
N SER A 95 -17.05 14.43 -5.90
CA SER A 95 -16.95 15.75 -5.26
C SER A 95 -15.88 15.82 -4.17
N ASP A 96 -15.21 14.73 -3.88
CA ASP A 96 -14.15 14.72 -2.87
C ASP A 96 -12.94 15.51 -3.37
N HIS A 97 -12.40 16.37 -2.49
CA HIS A 97 -11.32 17.29 -2.82
C HIS A 97 -9.95 16.70 -2.47
N LEU A 98 -9.46 15.82 -3.36
CA LEU A 98 -8.10 15.29 -3.28
C LEU A 98 -7.09 16.38 -3.61
N ILE A 99 -6.12 16.60 -2.73
CA ILE A 99 -5.08 17.63 -2.89
C ILE A 99 -3.69 17.06 -3.08
N MET A 100 -3.40 15.88 -2.50
CA MET A 100 -2.11 15.21 -2.65
C MET A 100 -2.30 13.71 -2.80
N ALA A 101 -1.48 13.10 -3.64
CA ALA A 101 -1.40 11.67 -3.85
C ALA A 101 0.06 11.22 -3.72
N ILE A 102 0.32 10.27 -2.83
CA ILE A 102 1.66 9.90 -2.41
C ILE A 102 1.84 8.41 -2.49
N GLU A 103 2.92 7.99 -3.14
CA GLU A 103 3.40 6.61 -3.13
C GLU A 103 4.68 6.54 -2.33
N GLU A 104 4.76 5.62 -1.38
CA GLU A 104 5.92 5.42 -0.52
C GLU A 104 6.73 4.20 -0.97
N THR A 105 8.03 4.29 -0.90
CA THR A 105 8.93 3.13 -0.97
C THR A 105 9.81 3.06 0.27
N LYS A 106 9.84 1.90 0.88
CA LYS A 106 10.62 1.61 2.10
C LYS A 106 11.99 1.01 1.77
N ASN A 107 12.24 0.76 0.49
CA ASN A 107 13.49 0.17 0.00
C ASN A 107 14.14 1.09 -1.02
N SER A 108 15.47 1.09 -1.05
CA SER A 108 16.22 1.70 -2.15
C SER A 108 15.89 1.00 -3.48
N ASP A 109 15.93 1.75 -4.59
CA ASP A 109 15.71 1.21 -5.95
C ASP A 109 16.66 0.04 -6.29
N ASP A 110 17.80 -0.05 -5.63
CA ASP A 110 18.81 -1.11 -5.85
C ASP A 110 18.33 -2.50 -5.35
N GLU A 111 17.41 -2.54 -4.39
CA GLU A 111 16.88 -3.80 -3.85
C GLU A 111 15.63 -4.29 -4.61
N SER A 112 14.88 -3.41 -5.24
CA SER A 112 13.63 -3.73 -5.95
C SER A 112 13.83 -4.23 -7.39
N ARG A 113 14.99 -4.77 -7.75
CA ARG A 113 15.34 -5.22 -9.12
C ARG A 113 15.07 -4.16 -10.20
N ASN A 114 15.19 -2.89 -9.87
CA ASN A 114 15.03 -1.73 -10.78
C ASN A 114 13.64 -1.60 -11.47
N THR A 115 12.68 -2.44 -11.17
CA THR A 115 11.33 -2.41 -11.79
C THR A 115 10.26 -1.83 -10.89
N GLY A 116 10.52 -1.70 -9.60
CA GLY A 116 9.57 -1.16 -8.62
C GLY A 116 9.11 0.26 -8.95
N VAL A 117 9.99 1.10 -9.48
CA VAL A 117 9.66 2.47 -9.91
C VAL A 117 8.52 2.49 -10.94
N TYR A 118 8.48 1.52 -11.86
CA TYR A 118 7.44 1.47 -12.89
C TYR A 118 6.10 0.97 -12.36
N GLN A 119 6.10 -0.03 -11.50
CA GLN A 119 4.88 -0.54 -10.89
C GLN A 119 4.22 0.53 -10.02
N ARG A 120 5.01 1.23 -9.20
CA ARG A 120 4.55 2.33 -8.36
C ARG A 120 4.17 3.55 -9.17
N GLY A 121 5.05 4.01 -10.04
CA GLY A 121 4.86 5.22 -10.83
C GLY A 121 3.67 5.17 -11.79
N SER A 122 3.28 3.96 -12.25
CA SER A 122 2.09 3.81 -13.09
C SER A 122 0.81 4.25 -12.39
N LYS A 123 0.75 4.18 -11.05
CA LYS A 123 -0.40 4.62 -10.25
C LYS A 123 -0.69 6.12 -10.46
N PHE A 124 0.35 6.94 -10.63
CA PHE A 124 0.19 8.37 -10.90
C PHE A 124 -0.43 8.66 -12.28
N VAL A 125 -0.15 7.83 -13.28
CA VAL A 125 -0.78 7.97 -14.61
C VAL A 125 -2.27 7.71 -14.53
N TYR A 126 -2.70 6.79 -13.68
CA TYR A 126 -4.11 6.43 -13.54
C TYR A 126 -4.94 7.48 -12.82
N ILE A 127 -4.37 8.14 -11.81
CA ILE A 127 -5.11 9.07 -10.96
C ILE A 127 -5.28 10.44 -11.61
N THR A 128 -4.32 10.87 -12.43
CA THR A 128 -4.28 12.21 -13.02
C THR A 128 -5.56 12.64 -13.75
N PRO A 129 -6.26 11.77 -14.52
CA PRO A 129 -7.47 12.18 -15.24
C PRO A 129 -8.68 12.46 -14.35
N TYR A 130 -8.68 11.93 -13.13
CA TYR A 130 -9.82 12.04 -12.22
C TYR A 130 -9.70 13.23 -11.28
N TYR A 131 -8.46 13.66 -11.01
CA TYR A 131 -8.17 14.69 -10.03
C TYR A 131 -7.24 15.73 -10.66
N GLN A 132 -7.82 16.82 -11.12
CA GLN A 132 -7.06 17.97 -11.61
C GLN A 132 -6.35 18.66 -10.43
N ASP A 133 -5.16 19.20 -10.68
CA ASP A 133 -4.36 19.98 -9.70
C ASP A 133 -3.88 19.21 -8.46
N VAL A 134 -3.93 17.88 -8.47
CA VAL A 134 -3.39 17.06 -7.40
C VAL A 134 -1.86 17.12 -7.40
N LYS A 135 -1.26 17.38 -6.22
CA LYS A 135 0.19 17.28 -6.04
C LYS A 135 0.60 15.81 -5.92
N LEU A 136 1.54 15.40 -6.74
CA LEU A 136 2.01 14.01 -6.83
C LEU A 136 3.38 13.87 -6.16
N TYR A 137 3.53 12.87 -5.28
CA TYR A 137 4.76 12.64 -4.54
C TYR A 137 5.17 11.18 -4.57
N MET A 138 6.47 10.96 -4.81
CA MET A 138 7.15 9.69 -4.56
C MET A 138 8.04 9.87 -3.34
N LEU A 139 7.72 9.18 -2.25
CA LEU A 139 8.39 9.28 -0.97
C LEU A 139 9.32 8.09 -0.77
N TYR A 140 10.61 8.36 -0.63
CA TYR A 140 11.62 7.36 -0.31
C TYR A 140 11.93 7.43 1.19
N ASN A 141 11.43 6.44 1.92
CA ASN A 141 11.68 6.24 3.34
C ASN A 141 12.49 4.96 3.52
N ASP A 142 13.81 5.05 3.39
CA ASP A 142 14.69 3.93 3.67
C ASP A 142 14.69 3.66 5.19
N GLU A 143 13.97 2.63 5.62
CA GLU A 143 13.99 2.13 7.00
C GLU A 143 15.23 1.26 7.28
N LEU A 144 15.88 0.79 6.22
CA LEU A 144 17.15 0.07 6.29
C LEU A 144 18.29 1.06 6.14
N GLU A 145 19.40 0.81 6.87
CA GLU A 145 20.62 1.62 6.74
C GLU A 145 20.98 1.83 5.27
N ALA A 146 21.15 3.09 4.89
CA ALA A 146 21.54 3.48 3.54
C ALA A 146 22.85 2.80 3.18
N ARG A 147 22.83 1.86 2.25
CA ARG A 147 24.06 1.38 1.61
C ARG A 147 24.68 2.52 0.84
N GLU A 148 26.00 2.63 0.87
CA GLU A 148 26.75 3.64 0.12
C GLU A 148 26.21 3.76 -1.32
N SER A 149 26.01 5.01 -1.76
CA SER A 149 25.38 5.37 -3.03
C SER A 149 26.14 4.79 -4.23
N LYS A 150 25.73 3.63 -4.69
CA LYS A 150 26.16 3.12 -6.00
C LYS A 150 25.48 3.95 -7.11
N LYS A 151 26.18 4.10 -8.23
CA LYS A 151 25.58 4.69 -9.43
C LYS A 151 24.25 3.99 -9.74
N PRO A 152 23.11 4.71 -9.85
CA PRO A 152 21.84 4.09 -10.16
C PRO A 152 21.87 3.43 -11.54
N SER A 153 21.09 2.37 -11.74
CA SER A 153 20.96 1.72 -13.03
C SER A 153 20.25 2.63 -14.04
N ASP A 154 20.52 2.42 -15.33
CA ASP A 154 19.83 3.17 -16.39
C ASP A 154 18.30 3.02 -16.29
N THR A 155 17.81 1.87 -15.83
CA THR A 155 16.37 1.60 -15.63
C THR A 155 15.80 2.47 -14.53
N SER A 156 16.50 2.59 -13.39
CA SER A 156 16.10 3.48 -12.29
C SER A 156 16.14 4.95 -12.72
N VAL A 157 17.19 5.35 -13.44
CA VAL A 157 17.30 6.73 -13.95
C VAL A 157 16.17 7.04 -14.92
N PHE A 158 15.90 6.17 -15.89
CA PHE A 158 14.85 6.37 -16.87
C PHE A 158 13.46 6.49 -16.20
N GLY A 159 13.12 5.55 -15.32
CA GLY A 159 11.84 5.58 -14.61
C GLY A 159 11.68 6.83 -13.74
N THR A 160 12.72 7.22 -13.00
CA THR A 160 12.69 8.44 -12.18
C THR A 160 12.58 9.71 -13.04
N ASN A 161 13.29 9.79 -14.16
CA ASN A 161 13.17 10.91 -15.10
C ASN A 161 11.75 11.02 -15.67
N ILE A 162 11.08 9.90 -15.96
CA ILE A 162 9.66 9.90 -16.35
C ILE A 162 8.79 10.44 -15.23
N LEU A 163 8.99 10.01 -13.98
CA LEU A 163 8.22 10.54 -12.83
C LEU A 163 8.36 12.05 -12.72
N LEU A 164 9.58 12.57 -12.82
CA LEU A 164 9.83 14.01 -12.82
C LEU A 164 9.14 14.74 -13.98
N THR A 165 9.13 14.12 -15.17
CA THR A 165 8.43 14.66 -16.36
C THR A 165 6.92 14.69 -16.17
N LEU A 166 6.37 13.69 -15.49
CA LEU A 166 4.94 13.63 -15.14
C LEU A 166 4.54 14.64 -14.05
N GLY A 167 5.52 15.33 -13.45
CA GLY A 167 5.29 16.31 -12.39
C GLY A 167 5.28 15.70 -10.99
N VAL A 168 5.78 14.48 -10.83
CA VAL A 168 5.91 13.84 -9.51
C VAL A 168 7.11 14.43 -8.78
N THR A 169 6.88 14.92 -7.57
CA THR A 169 7.94 15.41 -6.68
C THR A 169 8.59 14.23 -5.96
N ILE A 170 9.90 14.12 -6.01
CA ILE A 170 10.67 13.09 -5.32
C ILE A 170 11.14 13.62 -3.97
N VAL A 171 10.86 12.89 -2.89
CA VAL A 171 11.25 13.24 -1.52
C VAL A 171 12.02 12.07 -0.90
N GLY A 172 13.06 12.39 -0.12
CA GLY A 172 13.88 11.38 0.57
C GLY A 172 14.97 10.72 -0.29
N LYS A 173 15.11 11.12 -1.56
CA LYS A 173 16.15 10.65 -2.47
C LYS A 173 16.91 11.84 -3.06
N ASP A 174 18.24 11.76 -3.09
CA ASP A 174 19.05 12.78 -3.79
C ASP A 174 18.89 12.62 -5.31
N ILE A 175 18.20 13.58 -5.91
CA ILE A 175 17.97 13.61 -7.37
C ILE A 175 18.89 14.59 -8.10
N SER A 176 19.81 15.31 -7.42
CA SER A 176 20.57 16.39 -7.98
C SER A 176 21.57 15.95 -9.05
N LYS A 177 22.13 14.74 -8.92
CA LYS A 177 23.27 14.29 -9.74
C LYS A 177 22.90 13.52 -10.99
N TRP A 178 21.89 12.64 -10.90
CA TRP A 178 21.64 11.63 -11.94
C TRP A 178 20.29 11.78 -12.63
N PHE A 179 19.36 12.49 -12.00
CA PHE A 179 17.98 12.51 -12.41
C PHE A 179 17.55 13.89 -12.88
N LYS A 180 16.84 13.95 -14.00
CA LYS A 180 16.28 15.17 -14.56
C LYS A 180 15.03 14.83 -15.39
N PRO A 181 14.02 15.71 -15.43
CA PRO A 181 12.88 15.52 -16.30
C PRO A 181 13.31 15.59 -17.77
N PHE A 182 12.64 14.82 -18.61
CA PHE A 182 12.73 14.97 -20.07
C PHE A 182 12.04 16.29 -20.47
N LYS A 183 12.70 17.06 -21.31
CA LYS A 183 12.15 18.32 -21.83
C LYS A 183 11.46 18.14 -23.17
N THR A 184 11.90 17.16 -23.94
CA THR A 184 11.37 16.85 -25.26
C THR A 184 11.17 15.36 -25.44
N LEU A 185 10.31 14.99 -26.40
CA LEU A 185 10.07 13.61 -26.78
C LEU A 185 11.35 12.95 -27.33
N ASP A 186 12.16 13.67 -28.05
CA ASP A 186 13.40 13.15 -28.62
C ASP A 186 14.42 12.80 -27.52
N GLU A 187 14.54 13.63 -26.47
CA GLU A 187 15.37 13.27 -25.29
C GLU A 187 14.93 11.95 -24.63
N LEU A 188 13.62 11.72 -24.51
CA LEU A 188 13.09 10.47 -23.95
C LEU A 188 13.44 9.29 -24.83
N ILE A 189 13.26 9.41 -26.14
CA ILE A 189 13.53 8.33 -27.12
C ILE A 189 15.03 8.03 -27.18
N GLU A 190 15.88 9.05 -27.28
CA GLU A 190 17.34 8.91 -27.31
C GLU A 190 17.87 8.25 -26.03
N PHE A 191 17.39 8.68 -24.87
CA PHE A 191 17.78 8.06 -23.61
C PHE A 191 17.41 6.58 -23.59
N LYS A 192 16.16 6.26 -24.00
CA LYS A 192 15.69 4.86 -24.04
C LYS A 192 16.51 4.02 -25.00
N ALA A 193 16.86 4.54 -26.16
CA ALA A 193 17.69 3.85 -27.15
C ALA A 193 19.14 3.61 -26.67
N GLY A 194 19.69 4.53 -25.90
CA GLY A 194 21.03 4.45 -25.30
C GLY A 194 21.15 3.53 -24.08
N MET A 195 20.05 3.07 -23.51
CA MET A 195 20.08 2.18 -22.34
C MET A 195 20.68 0.82 -22.72
N ARG A 196 21.52 0.28 -21.81
CA ARG A 196 21.97 -1.11 -21.94
C ARG A 196 20.75 -2.03 -21.98
N ARG A 197 20.73 -2.96 -22.92
CA ARG A 197 19.67 -3.96 -23.01
C ARG A 197 19.67 -4.79 -21.74
N PRO A 198 18.59 -4.79 -20.93
CA PRO A 198 18.51 -5.69 -19.81
C PRO A 198 18.51 -7.13 -20.30
N PRO A 199 19.04 -8.09 -19.54
CA PRO A 199 18.90 -9.49 -19.88
C PRO A 199 17.42 -9.81 -20.04
N ALA A 200 17.06 -10.32 -21.20
CA ALA A 200 15.75 -10.80 -21.62
C ALA A 200 14.52 -10.25 -20.88
N GLY A 201 13.97 -9.16 -21.33
CA GLY A 201 12.50 -9.15 -21.39
C GLY A 201 11.71 -8.30 -20.44
N ASN A 202 12.27 -7.46 -19.59
CA ASN A 202 11.48 -6.86 -18.50
C ASN A 202 11.12 -5.37 -18.66
N VAL A 203 11.23 -4.76 -19.82
CA VAL A 203 10.82 -3.36 -20.07
C VAL A 203 10.48 -3.22 -21.55
N PRO A 204 9.63 -2.29 -21.98
CA PRO A 204 9.41 -2.00 -23.39
C PRO A 204 10.74 -1.91 -24.14
N ILE A 205 10.89 -2.71 -25.19
CA ILE A 205 12.18 -2.96 -25.85
C ILE A 205 12.61 -1.74 -26.66
N ALA A 206 11.67 -1.13 -27.36
CA ALA A 206 11.97 -0.02 -28.24
C ALA A 206 10.83 0.99 -28.32
N ILE A 207 11.19 2.24 -28.58
CA ILE A 207 10.27 3.34 -28.93
C ILE A 207 10.75 3.88 -30.26
N THR A 208 9.89 3.87 -31.27
CA THR A 208 10.17 4.38 -32.60
C THR A 208 9.18 5.49 -32.96
N LYS A 209 9.70 6.65 -33.34
CA LYS A 209 8.88 7.81 -33.72
C LYS A 209 8.77 7.90 -35.25
N TYR A 210 7.55 8.01 -35.74
CA TYR A 210 7.22 8.33 -37.12
C TYR A 210 6.55 9.69 -37.17
N SER A 211 6.27 10.20 -38.35
CA SER A 211 5.60 11.50 -38.53
C SER A 211 4.15 11.52 -38.04
N ASP A 212 3.48 10.37 -38.05
CA ASP A 212 2.06 10.18 -37.76
C ASP A 212 1.79 9.34 -36.51
N ARG A 213 2.77 8.60 -36.01
CA ARG A 213 2.61 7.71 -34.87
C ARG A 213 3.92 7.48 -34.11
N ILE A 214 3.77 6.98 -32.88
CA ILE A 214 4.85 6.37 -32.11
C ILE A 214 4.55 4.88 -31.96
N GLU A 215 5.51 4.03 -32.23
CA GLU A 215 5.46 2.59 -31.99
C GLU A 215 6.26 2.24 -30.75
N ILE A 216 5.65 1.46 -29.85
CA ILE A 216 6.31 0.95 -28.64
C ILE A 216 6.20 -0.57 -28.68
N SER A 217 7.32 -1.27 -28.61
CA SER A 217 7.34 -2.72 -28.49
C SER A 217 7.69 -3.15 -27.07
N GLY A 218 7.04 -4.19 -26.57
CA GLY A 218 7.27 -4.73 -25.25
C GLY A 218 6.86 -6.20 -25.14
N ARG A 219 7.19 -6.80 -24.00
CA ARG A 219 6.82 -8.19 -23.68
C ARG A 219 6.33 -8.25 -22.23
N LEU A 220 5.29 -9.03 -21.96
CA LEU A 220 4.90 -9.34 -20.60
C LEU A 220 5.99 -10.14 -19.87
N ALA A 221 6.19 -9.87 -18.58
CA ALA A 221 7.10 -10.66 -17.73
C ALA A 221 6.55 -12.08 -17.51
N LYS A 222 5.23 -12.24 -17.51
CA LYS A 222 4.53 -13.53 -17.46
C LYS A 222 3.47 -13.59 -18.56
N PRO A 223 3.14 -14.79 -19.07
CA PRO A 223 2.06 -14.93 -20.04
C PRO A 223 0.73 -14.36 -19.51
N ALA A 224 -0.06 -13.76 -20.39
CA ALA A 224 -1.40 -13.28 -20.02
C ALA A 224 -2.25 -14.45 -19.50
N GLY A 225 -2.90 -14.25 -18.36
CA GLY A 225 -3.66 -15.30 -17.67
C GLY A 225 -2.91 -16.06 -16.59
N ALA A 226 -1.57 -15.98 -16.52
CA ALA A 226 -0.77 -16.56 -15.43
C ALA A 226 -0.68 -15.66 -14.19
N GLY A 227 -1.48 -14.60 -14.11
CA GLY A 227 -1.54 -13.63 -13.02
C GLY A 227 -2.26 -12.37 -13.45
N ASN A 228 -2.38 -11.40 -12.53
CA ASN A 228 -2.96 -10.11 -12.84
C ASN A 228 -2.01 -9.30 -13.73
N ILE A 229 -2.35 -9.12 -14.99
CA ILE A 229 -1.56 -8.32 -15.95
C ILE A 229 -1.34 -6.88 -15.47
N GLY A 230 -2.24 -6.35 -14.64
CA GLY A 230 -2.13 -5.01 -14.05
C GLY A 230 -0.91 -4.84 -13.14
N HIS A 231 -0.34 -5.93 -12.62
CA HIS A 231 0.87 -5.94 -11.80
C HIS A 231 2.15 -6.27 -12.56
N ASP A 232 2.04 -6.54 -13.86
CA ASP A 232 3.22 -6.80 -14.66
C ASP A 232 4.09 -5.53 -14.72
N PRO A 233 5.40 -5.60 -14.39
CA PRO A 233 6.28 -4.44 -14.40
C PRO A 233 6.39 -3.77 -15.77
N ASN A 234 6.19 -4.53 -16.84
CA ASN A 234 6.24 -4.00 -18.21
C ASN A 234 4.96 -3.22 -18.54
N ILE A 235 3.82 -3.62 -18.01
CA ILE A 235 2.59 -2.82 -18.09
C ILE A 235 2.75 -1.49 -17.33
N GLY A 236 3.39 -1.53 -16.16
CA GLY A 236 3.75 -0.31 -15.45
C GLY A 236 4.64 0.61 -16.28
N ALA A 237 5.69 0.05 -16.90
CA ALA A 237 6.61 0.81 -17.74
C ALA A 237 5.90 1.39 -18.99
N LEU A 238 5.08 0.60 -19.68
CA LEU A 238 4.29 1.07 -20.83
C LEU A 238 3.37 2.23 -20.44
N SER A 239 2.66 2.11 -19.31
CA SER A 239 1.78 3.16 -18.81
C SER A 239 2.54 4.46 -18.55
N MET A 240 3.69 4.38 -17.86
CA MET A 240 4.52 5.53 -17.55
C MET A 240 5.12 6.17 -18.81
N ILE A 241 5.66 5.38 -19.71
CA ILE A 241 6.24 5.87 -20.98
C ILE A 241 5.18 6.58 -21.81
N SER A 242 4.01 5.96 -21.99
CA SER A 242 2.93 6.54 -22.79
C SER A 242 2.35 7.80 -22.15
N GLY A 243 2.20 7.82 -20.80
CA GLY A 243 1.82 9.02 -20.07
C GLY A 243 2.85 10.14 -20.24
N CYS A 244 4.15 9.82 -20.20
CA CYS A 244 5.22 10.77 -20.44
C CYS A 244 5.21 11.30 -21.89
N ILE A 245 5.00 10.44 -22.87
CA ILE A 245 4.87 10.84 -24.30
C ILE A 245 3.74 11.85 -24.46
N ARG A 246 2.57 11.61 -23.86
CA ARG A 246 1.44 12.55 -23.86
C ARG A 246 1.78 13.85 -23.14
N LYS A 247 2.45 13.78 -21.99
CA LYS A 247 2.88 14.97 -21.23
C LYS A 247 3.87 15.82 -22.00
N LEU A 248 4.69 15.23 -22.86
CA LEU A 248 5.64 15.91 -23.74
C LEU A 248 4.99 16.46 -25.04
N GLY A 249 3.67 16.43 -25.14
CA GLY A 249 2.90 17.09 -26.18
C GLY A 249 2.63 16.24 -27.43
N TRP A 250 2.87 14.95 -27.40
CA TRP A 250 2.51 14.08 -28.54
C TRP A 250 1.01 13.81 -28.52
N ASP A 251 0.29 14.24 -29.52
CA ASP A 251 -1.18 14.16 -29.69
C ASP A 251 -1.64 13.11 -30.70
N LYS A 252 -0.69 12.52 -31.49
CA LYS A 252 -0.98 11.51 -32.50
C LYS A 252 -1.01 10.09 -31.93
N ASP A 253 -1.18 9.09 -32.79
CA ASP A 253 -1.31 7.69 -32.42
C ASP A 253 -0.08 7.17 -31.62
N ILE A 254 -0.37 6.33 -30.62
CA ILE A 254 0.59 5.48 -29.96
C ILE A 254 0.18 4.03 -30.21
N VAL A 255 1.00 3.29 -30.95
CA VAL A 255 0.78 1.88 -31.28
C VAL A 255 1.68 1.00 -30.44
N VAL A 256 1.13 0.05 -29.73
CA VAL A 256 1.86 -0.83 -28.82
C VAL A 256 1.81 -2.25 -29.33
N THR A 257 2.96 -2.81 -29.67
CA THR A 257 3.14 -4.24 -29.95
C THR A 257 3.55 -4.94 -28.66
N LEU A 258 2.60 -5.63 -28.03
CA LEU A 258 2.81 -6.26 -26.72
C LEU A 258 2.78 -7.79 -26.82
N HIS A 259 3.96 -8.39 -26.83
CA HIS A 259 4.10 -9.84 -26.86
C HIS A 259 3.60 -10.49 -25.58
N GLY A 260 2.71 -11.48 -25.72
CA GLY A 260 2.11 -12.22 -24.61
C GLY A 260 0.70 -11.78 -24.26
N VAL A 261 0.13 -10.78 -24.94
CA VAL A 261 -1.31 -10.44 -24.90
C VAL A 261 -1.99 -11.03 -26.13
N THR A 262 -3.12 -11.68 -25.94
CA THR A 262 -3.93 -12.28 -27.01
C THR A 262 -5.32 -11.65 -27.05
N GLN A 263 -6.00 -11.72 -28.22
CA GLN A 263 -7.38 -11.27 -28.35
C GLN A 263 -8.29 -11.97 -27.33
N GLU A 264 -8.14 -13.29 -27.17
CA GLU A 264 -8.90 -14.08 -26.20
C GLU A 264 -8.76 -13.56 -24.76
N TYR A 265 -7.55 -13.15 -24.35
CA TYR A 265 -7.35 -12.53 -23.06
C TYR A 265 -8.12 -11.23 -22.93
N VAL A 266 -8.05 -10.37 -23.95
CA VAL A 266 -8.74 -9.08 -23.96
C VAL A 266 -10.26 -9.26 -23.88
N ASP A 267 -10.82 -10.18 -24.66
CA ASP A 267 -12.26 -10.48 -24.68
C ASP A 267 -12.78 -10.97 -23.33
N ARG A 268 -12.00 -11.81 -22.63
CA ARG A 268 -12.34 -12.30 -21.28
C ARG A 268 -12.47 -11.19 -20.24
N THR A 269 -11.76 -10.08 -20.40
CA THR A 269 -11.83 -8.97 -19.45
C THR A 269 -13.15 -8.21 -19.50
N LYS A 270 -13.93 -8.35 -20.58
CA LYS A 270 -15.17 -7.60 -20.84
C LYS A 270 -14.97 -6.09 -20.66
N GLY A 271 -13.80 -5.57 -21.07
CA GLY A 271 -13.43 -4.16 -20.91
C GLY A 271 -13.10 -3.71 -19.49
N LYS A 272 -13.17 -4.59 -18.50
CA LYS A 272 -12.82 -4.27 -17.11
C LYS A 272 -11.37 -4.68 -16.79
N ASN A 273 -10.42 -3.91 -17.26
CA ASN A 273 -9.01 -4.19 -17.03
C ASN A 273 -8.21 -2.88 -16.98
N LYS A 274 -7.33 -2.77 -16.00
CA LYS A 274 -6.47 -1.62 -15.77
C LYS A 274 -5.66 -1.21 -17.00
N PHE A 275 -5.03 -2.16 -17.67
CA PHE A 275 -4.18 -1.88 -18.82
C PHE A 275 -5.00 -1.41 -20.01
N LEU A 276 -6.14 -2.05 -20.31
CA LEU A 276 -7.03 -1.63 -21.36
C LEU A 276 -7.60 -0.22 -21.10
N TYR A 277 -7.91 0.05 -19.82
CA TYR A 277 -8.35 1.38 -19.43
C TYR A 277 -7.26 2.43 -19.71
N ILE A 278 -6.00 2.16 -19.38
CA ILE A 278 -4.89 3.07 -19.72
C ILE A 278 -4.70 3.20 -21.23
N CYS A 279 -4.83 2.12 -21.98
CA CYS A 279 -4.80 2.21 -23.45
C CYS A 279 -5.86 3.19 -23.96
N SER A 280 -7.08 3.07 -23.48
CA SER A 280 -8.18 3.98 -23.83
C SER A 280 -7.89 5.42 -23.39
N LEU A 281 -7.46 5.60 -22.15
CA LEU A 281 -7.18 6.92 -21.56
C LEU A 281 -6.10 7.69 -22.31
N LEU A 282 -5.02 7.01 -22.67
CA LEU A 282 -3.87 7.60 -23.35
C LEU A 282 -3.99 7.56 -24.89
N GLY A 283 -5.11 7.06 -25.43
CA GLY A 283 -5.28 6.88 -26.87
C GLY A 283 -4.24 5.93 -27.46
N MET A 284 -3.93 4.84 -26.73
CA MET A 284 -3.01 3.80 -27.20
C MET A 284 -3.79 2.72 -27.94
N ARG A 285 -3.24 2.24 -29.03
CA ARG A 285 -3.75 1.14 -29.83
C ARG A 285 -2.85 -0.07 -29.71
N LEU A 286 -3.43 -1.24 -29.41
CA LEU A 286 -2.67 -2.49 -29.39
C LEU A 286 -2.58 -3.04 -30.81
N ASP A 287 -1.37 -3.33 -31.27
CA ASP A 287 -1.14 -3.89 -32.59
C ASP A 287 -1.74 -5.31 -32.69
N GLY A 288 -2.56 -5.53 -33.72
CA GLY A 288 -3.22 -6.84 -33.94
C GLY A 288 -4.30 -7.19 -32.90
N ILE A 289 -4.69 -6.29 -31.98
CA ILE A 289 -5.70 -6.52 -30.97
C ILE A 289 -6.85 -5.53 -31.14
N GLN A 290 -8.07 -6.03 -31.24
CA GLN A 290 -9.27 -5.22 -31.23
C GLN A 290 -9.64 -4.84 -29.79
N MET A 291 -9.67 -3.54 -29.50
CA MET A 291 -10.06 -3.04 -28.19
C MET A 291 -11.58 -3.16 -28.01
N PRO A 292 -12.06 -3.49 -26.80
CA PRO A 292 -13.49 -3.44 -26.49
C PRO A 292 -14.06 -2.03 -26.70
N GLU A 293 -15.29 -1.92 -27.16
CA GLU A 293 -15.98 -0.62 -27.36
C GLU A 293 -16.12 0.17 -26.06
N ASN A 294 -16.42 -0.53 -24.96
CA ASN A 294 -16.59 0.07 -23.65
C ASN A 294 -15.50 -0.43 -22.69
N VAL A 295 -14.48 0.38 -22.49
CA VAL A 295 -13.44 0.11 -21.52
C VAL A 295 -13.71 0.94 -20.27
N THR A 296 -13.89 0.26 -19.14
CA THR A 296 -14.12 0.90 -17.85
C THR A 296 -12.99 0.58 -16.88
N MET A 297 -12.69 1.54 -16.01
CA MET A 297 -11.80 1.27 -14.88
C MET A 297 -12.43 0.21 -13.98
N PRO A 298 -11.71 -0.81 -13.55
CA PRO A 298 -12.15 -1.66 -12.47
C PRO A 298 -12.46 -0.79 -11.24
N GLU A 299 -13.65 -0.95 -10.65
CA GLU A 299 -14.14 -0.09 -9.57
C GLU A 299 -13.15 0.07 -8.40
N ARG A 300 -12.36 -0.97 -8.13
CA ARG A 300 -11.39 -1.01 -7.03
C ARG A 300 -10.04 -0.37 -7.33
N TYR A 301 -9.84 0.17 -8.51
CA TYR A 301 -8.50 0.53 -8.94
C TYR A 301 -7.98 1.84 -8.33
N TRP A 302 -8.84 2.82 -8.20
CA TRP A 302 -8.56 4.16 -7.70
C TRP A 302 -9.60 4.63 -6.67
N HIS A 303 -10.61 3.80 -6.40
CA HIS A 303 -11.49 3.97 -5.26
C HIS A 303 -10.83 3.38 -4.02
N TYR A 304 -11.00 4.05 -2.92
CA TYR A 304 -10.57 3.56 -1.62
C TYR A 304 -11.62 2.58 -1.09
N GLU A 305 -11.19 1.36 -0.84
CA GLU A 305 -12.03 0.37 -0.19
C GLU A 305 -12.15 0.67 1.30
N LYS A 306 -13.34 0.46 1.85
CA LYS A 306 -13.61 0.66 3.27
C LYS A 306 -13.24 -0.55 4.12
N HIS A 307 -13.32 -1.71 3.55
CA HIS A 307 -13.48 -2.96 4.29
C HIS A 307 -12.48 -3.99 3.83
N SER A 308 -11.48 -4.26 4.65
CA SER A 308 -10.57 -5.36 4.45
C SER A 308 -10.36 -6.13 5.73
N GLU A 309 -9.81 -7.32 5.58
CA GLU A 309 -9.32 -8.12 6.69
C GLU A 309 -8.37 -7.34 7.63
N LYS A 310 -7.68 -6.33 7.12
CA LYS A 310 -6.75 -5.50 7.89
C LYS A 310 -7.39 -4.48 8.82
N MET A 311 -8.69 -4.25 8.74
CA MET A 311 -9.36 -3.27 9.60
C MET A 311 -9.24 -3.63 11.09
N ALA A 312 -9.40 -4.90 11.41
CA ALA A 312 -9.36 -5.38 12.79
C ALA A 312 -7.93 -5.41 13.35
N ASP A 313 -6.96 -5.91 12.59
CA ASP A 313 -5.58 -6.01 13.04
C ASP A 313 -4.91 -4.64 13.16
N ILE A 314 -5.20 -3.68 12.24
CA ILE A 314 -4.70 -2.30 12.35
C ILE A 314 -5.30 -1.61 13.59
N LEU A 315 -6.60 -1.74 13.84
CA LEU A 315 -7.23 -1.16 15.02
C LEU A 315 -6.62 -1.73 16.30
N LEU A 316 -6.53 -3.06 16.41
CA LEU A 316 -5.89 -3.73 17.54
C LEU A 316 -4.47 -3.25 17.75
N HIS A 317 -3.68 -3.19 16.68
CA HIS A 317 -2.29 -2.75 16.71
C HIS A 317 -2.16 -1.30 17.21
N ILE A 318 -2.90 -0.35 16.61
CA ILE A 318 -2.83 1.06 16.99
C ILE A 318 -3.23 1.24 18.46
N GLN A 319 -4.34 0.63 18.88
CA GLN A 319 -4.83 0.75 20.25
C GLN A 319 -3.80 0.22 21.25
N THR A 320 -3.19 -0.92 20.98
CA THR A 320 -2.29 -1.58 21.92
C THR A 320 -0.93 -0.90 22.08
N ILE A 321 -0.36 -0.32 21.00
CA ILE A 321 0.93 0.38 21.12
C ILE A 321 0.86 1.62 21.99
N TYR A 322 -0.27 2.33 22.02
CA TYR A 322 -0.45 3.49 22.91
C TYR A 322 -0.72 3.09 24.36
N HIS A 323 -0.94 1.79 24.63
CA HIS A 323 -1.09 1.22 25.96
C HIS A 323 0.13 0.40 26.41
N GLY A 324 1.26 0.57 25.71
CA GLY A 324 2.57 0.08 26.14
C GLY A 324 3.01 -1.24 25.54
N MET A 325 2.31 -1.75 24.51
CA MET A 325 2.82 -2.86 23.71
C MET A 325 3.77 -2.37 22.61
N TYR A 326 4.65 -3.25 22.19
CA TYR A 326 5.62 -2.99 21.10
C TYR A 326 5.25 -3.79 19.86
N CYS A 327 5.34 -3.16 18.69
CA CYS A 327 5.28 -3.87 17.43
C CYS A 327 6.63 -4.55 17.14
N VAL A 328 6.64 -5.87 17.19
CA VAL A 328 7.80 -6.70 16.85
C VAL A 328 7.90 -6.95 15.38
N TYR A 329 6.77 -7.17 14.74
CA TYR A 329 6.67 -7.44 13.32
C TYR A 329 5.32 -6.92 12.76
N GLU A 330 5.38 -6.43 11.56
CA GLU A 330 4.23 -5.96 10.79
C GLU A 330 4.41 -6.38 9.34
N ASN A 331 3.42 -7.09 8.79
CA ASN A 331 3.43 -7.43 7.38
C ASN A 331 2.94 -6.23 6.57
N HIS A 332 3.71 -5.86 5.56
CA HIS A 332 3.35 -4.77 4.68
C HIS A 332 2.61 -5.30 3.44
N ALA A 333 1.46 -4.73 3.14
CA ALA A 333 0.70 -5.08 1.94
C ALA A 333 1.57 -5.02 0.68
N GLY A 334 1.58 -6.11 -0.08
CA GLY A 334 2.36 -6.21 -1.31
C GLY A 334 3.87 -6.39 -1.14
N CYS A 335 4.41 -6.38 0.07
CA CYS A 335 5.79 -6.70 0.35
C CYS A 335 5.96 -8.21 0.57
N GLU A 336 6.90 -8.81 -0.15
CA GLU A 336 7.29 -10.21 0.07
C GLU A 336 8.22 -10.38 1.29
N ARG A 337 8.47 -9.31 2.04
CA ARG A 337 9.43 -9.27 3.15
C ARG A 337 8.92 -8.36 4.23
N GLY A 338 8.78 -8.89 5.43
CA GLY A 338 8.52 -8.12 6.63
C GLY A 338 9.81 -7.76 7.38
N TYR A 339 9.71 -6.81 8.28
CA TYR A 339 10.80 -6.40 9.15
C TYR A 339 10.53 -6.86 10.58
N PHE A 340 11.39 -7.72 11.07
CA PHE A 340 11.36 -8.19 12.46
C PHE A 340 12.25 -7.31 13.33
N ARG A 341 11.70 -6.79 14.43
CA ARG A 341 12.41 -5.96 15.40
C ARG A 341 13.01 -6.84 16.48
N THR A 342 14.32 -6.77 16.66
CA THR A 342 15.00 -7.42 17.78
C THR A 342 14.74 -6.67 19.10
N LYS A 343 14.92 -7.34 20.22
CA LYS A 343 14.79 -6.74 21.56
C LYS A 343 15.75 -5.56 21.78
N LYS A 344 16.87 -5.50 21.05
CA LYS A 344 17.84 -4.40 21.06
C LYS A 344 17.47 -3.25 20.11
N GLY A 345 16.34 -3.31 19.45
CA GLY A 345 15.86 -2.27 18.51
C GLY A 345 16.39 -2.38 17.07
N GLY A 346 17.23 -3.37 16.76
CA GLY A 346 17.66 -3.66 15.39
C GLY A 346 16.51 -4.19 14.53
N LEU A 347 16.61 -4.03 13.20
CA LEU A 347 15.66 -4.56 12.22
C LEU A 347 16.31 -5.69 11.42
N ILE A 348 15.60 -6.81 11.29
CA ILE A 348 16.00 -7.96 10.47
C ILE A 348 14.96 -8.15 9.37
N THR A 349 15.42 -8.28 8.13
CA THR A 349 14.55 -8.68 7.02
C THR A 349 14.30 -10.18 7.09
N LEU A 350 13.04 -10.60 7.14
CA LEU A 350 12.70 -12.01 7.15
C LEU A 350 12.84 -12.62 5.74
N PRO A 351 13.42 -13.82 5.62
CA PRO A 351 13.52 -14.52 4.34
C PRO A 351 12.16 -15.11 3.93
N LYS A 352 12.01 -15.45 2.65
CA LYS A 352 10.82 -16.16 2.15
C LYS A 352 10.73 -17.61 2.60
N LYS A 353 11.86 -18.21 2.96
CA LYS A 353 11.97 -19.61 3.34
C LYS A 353 12.71 -19.73 4.65
N ASP A 354 12.30 -20.70 5.44
CA ASP A 354 12.99 -21.10 6.66
C ASP A 354 14.35 -21.78 6.37
N LYS A 355 15.05 -22.18 7.40
CA LYS A 355 16.35 -22.88 7.32
C LYS A 355 16.27 -24.21 6.55
N ASN A 356 15.11 -24.82 6.49
CA ASN A 356 14.86 -26.11 5.82
C ASN A 356 14.41 -25.93 4.36
N GLY A 357 14.29 -24.68 3.87
CA GLY A 357 13.85 -24.36 2.52
C GLY A 357 12.33 -24.40 2.33
N VAL A 358 11.55 -24.53 3.40
CA VAL A 358 10.08 -24.43 3.42
C VAL A 358 9.65 -22.97 3.45
N ASN A 359 8.49 -22.63 2.92
CA ASN A 359 7.98 -21.26 2.99
C ASN A 359 7.82 -20.83 4.45
N LEU A 360 8.36 -19.66 4.78
CA LEU A 360 8.19 -19.06 6.10
C LEU A 360 6.82 -18.37 6.12
N TYR A 361 5.90 -18.93 6.92
CA TYR A 361 4.60 -18.30 7.17
C TYR A 361 4.75 -17.19 8.19
N LEU A 362 4.17 -16.05 7.88
CA LEU A 362 4.32 -14.83 8.67
C LEU A 362 2.94 -14.33 9.10
N PRO A 363 2.75 -13.99 10.38
CA PRO A 363 1.52 -13.32 10.83
C PRO A 363 1.40 -11.92 10.22
N ASP A 364 0.22 -11.33 10.25
CA ASP A 364 0.03 -9.94 9.83
C ASP A 364 0.69 -8.97 10.81
N VAL A 365 0.62 -9.25 12.11
CA VAL A 365 1.30 -8.44 13.12
C VAL A 365 1.78 -9.28 14.31
N VAL A 366 2.93 -8.93 14.89
CA VAL A 366 3.43 -9.49 16.15
C VAL A 366 3.57 -8.37 17.16
N LEU A 367 2.89 -8.50 18.29
CA LEU A 367 2.87 -7.53 19.37
C LEU A 367 3.50 -8.13 20.64
N TYR A 368 4.30 -7.35 21.34
CA TYR A 368 4.96 -7.77 22.59
C TYR A 368 4.58 -6.86 23.75
N ASP A 369 4.11 -7.42 24.84
CA ASP A 369 3.97 -6.76 26.12
C ASP A 369 5.13 -7.12 27.05
N GLU A 370 5.98 -6.14 27.31
CA GLU A 370 7.15 -6.34 28.18
C GLU A 370 6.76 -6.57 29.64
N LYS A 371 5.64 -6.00 30.11
CA LYS A 371 5.20 -6.09 31.51
C LYS A 371 4.79 -7.51 31.89
N THR A 372 4.04 -8.17 31.01
CA THR A 372 3.56 -9.54 31.24
C THR A 372 4.43 -10.58 30.53
N ASN A 373 5.40 -10.15 29.71
CA ASN A 373 6.24 -10.98 28.85
C ASN A 373 5.41 -11.89 27.92
N VAL A 374 4.36 -11.30 27.30
CA VAL A 374 3.46 -12.00 26.38
C VAL A 374 3.72 -11.51 24.96
N ILE A 375 3.77 -12.43 24.00
CA ILE A 375 3.82 -12.15 22.56
C ILE A 375 2.54 -12.65 21.91
N LEU A 376 1.94 -11.78 21.10
CA LEU A 376 0.78 -12.11 20.29
C LEU A 376 1.20 -12.21 18.82
N LEU A 377 0.89 -13.35 18.19
CA LEU A 377 0.96 -13.54 16.75
C LEU A 377 -0.47 -13.42 16.22
N VAL A 378 -0.73 -12.36 15.50
CA VAL A 378 -2.09 -12.02 15.06
C VAL A 378 -2.19 -12.17 13.54
N GLU A 379 -3.19 -12.93 13.11
CA GLU A 379 -3.60 -13.07 11.71
C GLU A 379 -4.93 -12.34 11.49
N GLY A 380 -4.97 -11.39 10.54
CA GLY A 380 -6.19 -10.66 10.19
C GLY A 380 -7.01 -11.39 9.13
N LYS A 381 -8.31 -11.57 9.37
CA LYS A 381 -9.23 -12.21 8.41
C LYS A 381 -10.60 -11.55 8.39
N MET A 382 -11.27 -11.69 7.25
CA MET A 382 -12.72 -11.47 7.19
C MET A 382 -13.45 -12.60 7.93
N LEU A 383 -14.63 -12.32 8.49
CA LEU A 383 -15.46 -13.35 9.11
C LEU A 383 -15.72 -14.54 8.17
N SER A 384 -15.90 -14.28 6.89
CA SER A 384 -16.12 -15.32 5.86
C SER A 384 -14.91 -16.22 5.58
N THR A 385 -13.72 -15.82 6.01
CA THR A 385 -12.45 -16.55 5.83
C THR A 385 -11.79 -16.92 7.16
N MET A 386 -12.52 -16.83 8.26
CA MET A 386 -12.05 -17.09 9.63
C MET A 386 -11.38 -18.46 9.77
N ASP A 387 -12.04 -19.51 9.28
CA ASP A 387 -11.52 -20.89 9.40
C ASP A 387 -10.17 -21.07 8.71
N ARG A 388 -9.95 -20.34 7.61
CA ARG A 388 -8.65 -20.29 6.95
C ARG A 388 -7.59 -19.64 7.85
N GLY A 389 -7.92 -18.51 8.51
CA GLY A 389 -7.01 -17.85 9.45
C GLY A 389 -6.66 -18.73 10.64
N ILE A 390 -7.64 -19.48 11.17
CA ILE A 390 -7.43 -20.44 12.26
C ILE A 390 -6.47 -21.57 11.82
N ALA A 391 -6.55 -22.03 10.58
CA ALA A 391 -5.61 -22.99 10.05
C ALA A 391 -4.21 -22.39 9.83
N GLU A 392 -4.12 -21.17 9.30
CA GLU A 392 -2.85 -20.49 9.01
C GLU A 392 -2.02 -20.21 10.27
N ILE A 393 -2.63 -19.89 11.41
CA ILE A 393 -1.87 -19.65 12.65
C ILE A 393 -1.16 -20.90 13.18
N GLU A 394 -1.55 -22.11 12.75
CA GLU A 394 -0.85 -23.35 13.15
C GLU A 394 0.50 -23.50 12.41
N ASP A 395 0.72 -22.79 11.30
CA ASP A 395 1.94 -22.87 10.50
C ASP A 395 3.06 -21.89 10.97
N TYR A 396 2.90 -21.22 12.13
CA TYR A 396 3.86 -20.24 12.63
C TYR A 396 5.06 -20.80 13.39
N ASP A 397 5.23 -22.12 13.43
CA ASP A 397 6.34 -22.77 14.19
C ASP A 397 7.72 -22.24 13.78
N SER A 398 7.96 -22.06 12.48
CA SER A 398 9.27 -21.63 11.99
C SER A 398 9.62 -20.20 12.42
N ILE A 399 8.68 -19.25 12.37
CA ILE A 399 8.94 -17.89 12.83
C ILE A 399 9.15 -17.83 14.35
N GLU A 400 8.39 -18.63 15.10
CA GLU A 400 8.57 -18.72 16.57
C GLU A 400 9.95 -19.23 16.93
N GLN A 401 10.36 -20.37 16.36
CA GLN A 401 11.61 -21.03 16.71
C GLN A 401 12.85 -20.28 16.22
N GLU A 402 12.78 -19.67 15.03
CA GLU A 402 13.93 -19.05 14.40
C GLU A 402 14.14 -17.59 14.78
N TYR A 403 13.07 -16.86 15.11
CA TYR A 403 13.13 -15.42 15.34
C TYR A 403 12.59 -14.99 16.71
N ILE A 404 11.42 -15.48 17.13
CA ILE A 404 10.77 -15.02 18.36
C ILE A 404 11.46 -15.57 19.60
N CYS A 405 11.55 -16.88 19.74
CA CYS A 405 12.12 -17.52 20.93
C CYS A 405 13.58 -17.13 21.21
N PRO A 406 14.46 -16.97 20.20
CA PRO A 406 15.83 -16.53 20.45
C PRO A 406 15.95 -15.11 21.00
N GLU A 407 15.09 -14.19 20.53
CA GLU A 407 15.11 -12.77 20.91
C GLU A 407 14.30 -12.48 22.18
N TYR A 408 13.12 -13.09 22.31
CA TYR A 408 12.15 -12.87 23.39
C TYR A 408 12.06 -14.06 24.32
N LYS A 409 13.18 -14.40 24.94
CA LYS A 409 13.33 -15.60 25.78
C LYS A 409 12.31 -15.67 26.90
N GLY A 410 11.63 -16.81 26.99
CA GLY A 410 10.66 -17.10 28.05
C GLY A 410 9.36 -16.31 27.93
N ALA A 411 9.09 -15.65 26.81
CA ALA A 411 7.80 -15.04 26.56
C ALA A 411 6.72 -16.12 26.36
N GLU A 412 5.54 -15.88 26.91
CA GLU A 412 4.34 -16.63 26.57
C GLU A 412 3.90 -16.23 25.15
N ILE A 413 3.78 -17.21 24.24
CA ILE A 413 3.42 -16.97 22.85
C ILE A 413 1.95 -17.35 22.65
N ILE A 414 1.15 -16.40 22.16
CA ILE A 414 -0.27 -16.60 21.89
C ILE A 414 -0.52 -16.39 20.39
N ARG A 415 -0.93 -17.44 19.70
CA ARG A 415 -1.39 -17.40 18.32
C ARG A 415 -2.89 -17.10 18.29
N CYS A 416 -3.29 -16.08 17.57
CA CYS A 416 -4.68 -15.65 17.55
C CYS A 416 -5.07 -15.01 16.21
N VAL A 417 -6.38 -14.89 16.01
CA VAL A 417 -6.97 -14.29 14.83
C VAL A 417 -7.71 -13.01 15.24
N SER A 418 -7.54 -11.94 14.47
CA SER A 418 -8.39 -10.75 14.50
C SER A 418 -9.36 -10.80 13.33
N ILE A 419 -10.64 -10.58 13.59
CA ILE A 419 -11.70 -10.77 12.59
C ILE A 419 -12.39 -9.43 12.31
N PHE A 420 -12.60 -9.16 11.03
CA PHE A 420 -13.46 -8.07 10.55
C PHE A 420 -14.69 -8.60 9.80
N GLY A 421 -15.81 -7.89 9.96
CA GLY A 421 -17.02 -8.08 9.15
C GLY A 421 -18.14 -8.86 9.81
N GLY A 422 -19.34 -8.71 9.27
CA GLY A 422 -20.58 -9.27 9.85
C GLY A 422 -20.99 -8.60 11.16
N ASN A 423 -21.96 -9.19 11.88
CA ASN A 423 -22.54 -8.65 13.12
C ASN A 423 -22.70 -9.75 14.17
N CYS A 424 -21.60 -10.36 14.58
CA CYS A 424 -21.61 -11.35 15.66
C CYS A 424 -21.93 -10.70 17.00
N LYS A 425 -22.76 -11.39 17.81
CA LYS A 425 -23.10 -10.95 19.18
C LYS A 425 -22.15 -11.54 20.24
N ARG A 426 -21.31 -12.47 19.84
CA ARG A 426 -20.29 -13.13 20.68
C ARG A 426 -19.08 -13.43 19.82
N ILE A 427 -17.95 -13.67 20.47
CA ILE A 427 -16.73 -14.12 19.79
C ILE A 427 -17.03 -15.43 19.04
N PRO A 428 -16.78 -15.48 17.72
CA PRO A 428 -17.21 -16.61 16.88
C PRO A 428 -16.40 -17.89 17.08
N HIS A 429 -15.17 -17.80 17.56
CA HIS A 429 -14.29 -18.96 17.78
C HIS A 429 -13.26 -18.68 18.89
N GLU A 430 -12.81 -19.70 19.63
CA GLU A 430 -11.88 -19.53 20.75
C GLU A 430 -10.51 -18.94 20.37
N LYS A 431 -10.03 -19.18 19.15
CA LYS A 431 -8.79 -18.60 18.61
C LYS A 431 -8.95 -17.14 18.16
N VAL A 432 -10.19 -16.63 18.08
CA VAL A 432 -10.46 -15.23 17.77
C VAL A 432 -10.30 -14.42 19.04
N LEU A 433 -9.28 -13.57 19.05
CA LEU A 433 -8.99 -12.70 20.20
C LEU A 433 -9.75 -11.38 20.11
N PHE A 434 -9.89 -10.86 18.90
CA PHE A 434 -10.44 -9.55 18.62
C PHE A 434 -11.39 -9.62 17.43
N TYR A 435 -12.57 -9.03 17.57
CA TYR A 435 -13.57 -8.97 16.52
C TYR A 435 -14.10 -7.55 16.35
N LEU A 436 -14.08 -7.08 15.11
CA LEU A 436 -14.64 -5.80 14.69
C LEU A 436 -15.79 -6.04 13.70
N ALA A 437 -16.99 -5.67 14.07
CA ALA A 437 -18.18 -5.80 13.23
C ALA A 437 -18.23 -4.74 12.10
N ASP A 438 -19.05 -4.98 11.07
CA ASP A 438 -19.28 -4.03 9.97
C ASP A 438 -19.81 -2.67 10.44
N ASP A 439 -20.55 -2.63 11.53
CA ASP A 439 -21.10 -1.42 12.15
C ASP A 439 -20.14 -0.77 13.16
N GLY A 440 -18.93 -1.31 13.30
CA GLY A 440 -17.90 -0.79 14.20
C GLY A 440 -17.94 -1.32 15.63
N HIS A 441 -18.90 -2.15 16.02
CA HIS A 441 -18.90 -2.78 17.33
C HIS A 441 -17.67 -3.68 17.51
N ILE A 442 -17.07 -3.62 18.69
CA ILE A 442 -15.88 -4.37 19.04
C ILE A 442 -16.22 -5.39 20.11
N LEU A 443 -15.77 -6.63 19.92
CA LEU A 443 -15.77 -7.67 20.93
C LEU A 443 -14.35 -8.15 21.19
N ILE A 444 -14.02 -8.34 22.47
CA ILE A 444 -12.74 -8.95 22.91
C ILE A 444 -13.05 -10.28 23.58
N ASN A 445 -12.29 -11.29 23.23
CA ASN A 445 -12.43 -12.61 23.85
C ASN A 445 -12.15 -12.53 25.36
N GLU A 446 -12.97 -13.16 26.18
CA GLU A 446 -12.76 -13.24 27.63
C GLU A 446 -11.42 -13.88 28.01
N LYS A 447 -10.86 -14.74 27.14
CA LYS A 447 -9.54 -15.35 27.28
C LYS A 447 -8.39 -14.45 26.81
N ALA A 448 -8.68 -13.24 26.29
CA ALA A 448 -7.63 -12.32 25.87
C ALA A 448 -6.68 -11.97 27.01
N PRO A 449 -5.37 -11.84 26.76
CA PRO A 449 -4.41 -11.40 27.78
C PRO A 449 -4.80 -10.07 28.41
N GLN A 450 -4.33 -9.86 29.65
CA GLN A 450 -4.66 -8.65 30.40
C GLN A 450 -4.23 -7.38 29.66
N CYS A 451 -3.08 -7.38 28.98
CA CYS A 451 -2.59 -6.24 28.21
C CYS A 451 -3.59 -5.79 27.12
N ILE A 452 -4.31 -6.73 26.48
CA ILE A 452 -5.36 -6.39 25.50
C ILE A 452 -6.60 -5.81 26.20
N ARG A 453 -7.05 -6.40 27.29
CA ARG A 453 -8.18 -5.90 28.05
C ARG A 453 -7.92 -4.51 28.59
N ASP A 454 -6.72 -4.25 29.09
CA ASP A 454 -6.29 -2.94 29.59
C ASP A 454 -6.24 -1.89 28.47
N ALA A 455 -5.78 -2.27 27.27
CA ALA A 455 -5.73 -1.36 26.12
C ALA A 455 -7.11 -0.84 25.70
N PHE A 456 -8.16 -1.61 25.93
CA PHE A 456 -9.53 -1.22 25.60
C PHE A 456 -10.36 -0.82 26.85
N ALA A 457 -9.76 -0.76 28.02
CA ALA A 457 -10.46 -0.34 29.23
C ALA A 457 -11.01 1.09 29.10
N GLY A 458 -12.25 1.30 29.51
CA GLY A 458 -12.90 2.63 29.43
C GLY A 458 -13.44 3.04 28.05
N THR A 459 -13.22 2.24 27.00
CA THR A 459 -13.73 2.54 25.66
C THR A 459 -15.17 2.08 25.41
N GLY A 460 -15.78 1.36 26.38
CA GLY A 460 -17.11 0.76 26.21
C GLY A 460 -17.12 -0.56 25.42
N VAL A 461 -15.95 -1.10 25.06
CA VAL A 461 -15.81 -2.36 24.35
C VAL A 461 -16.25 -3.54 25.21
N VAL A 462 -16.95 -4.49 24.61
CA VAL A 462 -17.54 -5.66 25.30
C VAL A 462 -16.54 -6.81 25.36
N ILE A 463 -16.28 -7.30 26.59
CA ILE A 463 -15.61 -8.59 26.81
C ILE A 463 -16.67 -9.68 26.64
N SER A 464 -16.45 -10.56 25.69
CA SER A 464 -17.43 -11.56 25.27
C SER A 464 -16.90 -12.98 25.37
N PRO A 465 -17.71 -13.91 25.90
CA PRO A 465 -17.38 -15.32 25.82
C PRO A 465 -17.46 -15.82 24.37
N CYS A 466 -16.73 -16.89 24.11
CA CYS A 466 -16.84 -17.58 22.83
C CYS A 466 -18.25 -18.18 22.67
N ALA A 467 -18.79 -18.11 21.47
CA ALA A 467 -19.97 -18.86 21.11
C ALA A 467 -19.62 -20.36 21.18
N PHE A 468 -20.26 -21.12 22.07
CA PHE A 468 -20.10 -22.56 22.06
C PHE A 468 -20.53 -23.11 20.69
N PRO A 469 -19.74 -23.97 20.05
CA PRO A 469 -20.25 -24.72 18.91
C PRO A 469 -21.50 -25.44 19.40
N GLN A 470 -22.68 -25.04 18.92
CA GLN A 470 -23.85 -25.89 19.05
C GLN A 470 -23.48 -27.16 18.29
N LEU A 471 -23.33 -28.26 19.04
CA LEU A 471 -23.27 -29.61 18.51
C LEU A 471 -24.51 -29.76 17.60
N MET A 472 -24.32 -29.61 16.28
CA MET A 472 -25.30 -30.08 15.30
C MET A 472 -25.12 -31.56 15.08
#